data_31918bb614c1d031f1cddafca12ed040
#
_entry.id   31918bb614c1d031f1cddafca12ed040
#
_cell.length_a   1.000
_cell.length_b   1.000
_cell.length_c   1.000
_cell.angle_alpha   90.00
_cell.angle_beta   90.00
_cell.angle_gamma   90.00
#
_symmetry.space_group_name_H-M   'P 1'
#
loop_
_entity.id
_entity.type
_entity.pdbx_description
1 polymer ?
#
loop_
_entity_poly.entity_id
_entity_poly.type
_entity_poly.pdbx_seq_one_letter_code
_entity_poly.pdbx_strand_id
1 'polypeptide(L)'
;MNIVKNNYMGGGKNKGIILLKFIAAFLITYSHMGILFPKYGSLVTGGAIGDGLFFFCSGFTLFMGRQDGFPNWYKRRINRIYPTIIMWALVSAVIFNWNWQITDLITTPKYWFIPCIMAYYVIFYFIRTYLLKYLNQVFGIAFLLVAISSFWVLDFNHSVMYAAVPFMRIYYFLFMMLGAMVAIRKYKVVSPLKSGGYALVSLITYYVLMGIYKIDPFFCKFQLISLIPLLSSIYWIYSCLLYTSPSPRDTER
;
A
#
# COMPACT_ATOMS: atom_id res chain seq x y z
N MET A 1 -28.14 -6.89 1.98
CA MET A 1 -26.76 -7.09 2.40
C MET A 1 -26.06 -8.29 1.74
N ASN A 2 -26.46 -8.68 0.50
CA ASN A 2 -25.95 -9.85 -0.23
C ASN A 2 -25.22 -9.54 -1.54
N ILE A 3 -24.83 -8.28 -1.79
CA ILE A 3 -24.28 -7.85 -3.09
C ILE A 3 -22.80 -8.24 -3.27
N VAL A 4 -22.05 -8.42 -2.19
CA VAL A 4 -20.61 -8.68 -2.23
C VAL A 4 -20.26 -10.19 -2.35
N LYS A 5 -21.21 -11.08 -2.06
CA LYS A 5 -20.94 -12.53 -1.96
C LYS A 5 -20.77 -13.27 -3.29
N ASN A 6 -21.25 -12.74 -4.42
CA ASN A 6 -21.45 -13.59 -5.62
C ASN A 6 -20.38 -13.56 -6.71
N ASN A 7 -19.29 -12.77 -6.60
CA ASN A 7 -18.36 -12.64 -7.73
C ASN A 7 -16.95 -13.23 -7.55
N TYR A 8 -16.60 -13.75 -6.37
CA TYR A 8 -15.28 -14.35 -6.10
C TYR A 8 -15.37 -15.61 -5.23
N MET A 9 -16.49 -16.31 -5.24
CA MET A 9 -16.70 -17.57 -4.53
C MET A 9 -16.17 -18.79 -5.30
N GLY A 10 -15.21 -18.62 -6.19
CA GLY A 10 -14.27 -19.69 -6.49
C GLY A 10 -13.16 -19.58 -5.43
N GLY A 11 -12.99 -20.59 -4.57
CA GLY A 11 -12.05 -20.61 -3.43
C GLY A 11 -10.56 -20.48 -3.81
N GLY A 12 -10.23 -19.87 -4.95
CA GLY A 12 -8.90 -19.61 -5.44
C GLY A 12 -8.35 -18.26 -4.94
N LYS A 13 -7.12 -18.28 -4.45
CA LYS A 13 -6.36 -17.08 -4.13
C LYS A 13 -6.23 -16.23 -5.42
N ASN A 14 -6.53 -14.93 -5.34
CA ASN A 14 -6.34 -14.02 -6.48
C ASN A 14 -4.84 -13.95 -6.83
N LYS A 15 -4.47 -14.56 -7.96
CA LYS A 15 -3.08 -14.67 -8.42
C LYS A 15 -2.44 -13.29 -8.66
N GLY A 16 -3.21 -12.32 -9.18
CA GLY A 16 -2.76 -10.95 -9.38
C GLY A 16 -2.34 -10.27 -8.06
N ILE A 17 -3.13 -10.43 -7.00
CA ILE A 17 -2.78 -9.90 -5.68
C ILE A 17 -1.55 -10.59 -5.08
N ILE A 18 -1.37 -11.89 -5.32
CA ILE A 18 -0.17 -12.60 -4.86
C ILE A 18 1.07 -12.04 -5.57
N LEU A 19 1.00 -11.87 -6.89
CA LEU A 19 2.09 -11.32 -7.69
C LEU A 19 2.40 -9.88 -7.28
N LEU A 20 1.37 -9.05 -7.05
CA LEU A 20 1.57 -7.69 -6.55
C LEU A 20 2.28 -7.64 -5.20
N LYS A 21 1.94 -8.54 -4.28
CA LYS A 21 2.64 -8.64 -2.99
C LYS A 21 4.10 -9.03 -3.14
N PHE A 22 4.40 -9.92 -4.09
CA PHE A 22 5.78 -10.28 -4.41
C PHE A 22 6.55 -9.08 -4.97
N ILE A 23 5.98 -8.37 -5.95
CA ILE A 23 6.58 -7.16 -6.53
C ILE A 23 6.78 -6.10 -5.43
N ALA A 24 5.79 -5.88 -4.58
CA ALA A 24 5.89 -4.94 -3.47
C ALA A 24 7.05 -5.29 -2.52
N ALA A 25 7.13 -6.56 -2.09
CA ALA A 25 8.21 -7.03 -1.23
C ALA A 25 9.58 -6.85 -1.89
N PHE A 26 9.70 -7.18 -3.19
CA PHE A 26 10.92 -6.99 -3.95
C PHE A 26 11.35 -5.52 -4.01
N LEU A 27 10.44 -4.60 -4.35
CA LEU A 27 10.72 -3.17 -4.43
C LEU A 27 11.11 -2.57 -3.08
N ILE A 28 10.43 -2.97 -1.99
CA ILE A 28 10.76 -2.54 -0.63
C ILE A 28 12.17 -3.03 -0.27
N THR A 29 12.46 -4.32 -0.47
CA THR A 29 13.77 -4.89 -0.17
C THR A 29 14.86 -4.19 -0.99
N TYR A 30 14.64 -4.01 -2.29
CA TYR A 30 15.58 -3.34 -3.18
C TYR A 30 15.87 -1.90 -2.72
N SER A 31 14.85 -1.16 -2.28
CA SER A 31 15.02 0.21 -1.79
C SER A 31 15.88 0.33 -0.52
N HIS A 32 16.08 -0.76 0.21
CA HIS A 32 16.99 -0.83 1.37
C HIS A 32 18.39 -1.31 1.04
N MET A 33 18.67 -1.67 -0.23
CA MET A 33 19.98 -2.15 -0.66
C MET A 33 20.97 -1.03 -1.02
N GLY A 34 20.72 0.21 -0.61
CA GLY A 34 21.59 1.36 -0.92
C GLY A 34 23.06 1.17 -0.56
N ILE A 35 23.33 0.42 0.50
CA ILE A 35 24.69 0.09 0.93
C ILE A 35 25.47 -0.72 -0.11
N LEU A 36 24.78 -1.47 -0.97
CA LEU A 36 25.37 -2.26 -2.06
C LEU A 36 25.71 -1.41 -3.29
N PHE A 37 25.17 -0.18 -3.38
CA PHE A 37 25.32 0.72 -4.52
C PHE A 37 25.84 2.10 -4.08
N PRO A 38 27.02 2.22 -3.45
CA PRO A 38 27.48 3.47 -2.85
C PRO A 38 27.68 4.61 -3.87
N LYS A 39 28.03 4.27 -5.12
CA LYS A 39 28.21 5.27 -6.20
C LYS A 39 26.92 5.59 -6.96
N TYR A 40 25.91 4.74 -6.88
CA TYR A 40 24.68 4.83 -7.68
C TYR A 40 23.44 4.75 -6.81
N GLY A 41 23.43 5.45 -5.69
CA GLY A 41 22.31 5.46 -4.73
C GLY A 41 20.95 5.86 -5.36
N SER A 42 20.97 6.63 -6.46
CA SER A 42 19.78 6.99 -7.22
C SER A 42 19.09 5.79 -7.92
N LEU A 43 19.82 4.69 -8.16
CA LEU A 43 19.23 3.47 -8.71
C LEU A 43 18.41 2.72 -7.66
N VAL A 44 18.72 2.92 -6.38
CA VAL A 44 18.03 2.25 -5.26
C VAL A 44 16.76 3.01 -4.93
N THR A 45 15.75 2.82 -5.74
CA THR A 45 14.45 3.51 -5.67
C THR A 45 13.29 2.51 -5.68
N GLY A 46 12.06 3.00 -5.58
CA GLY A 46 10.85 2.17 -5.66
C GLY A 46 10.23 1.81 -4.32
N GLY A 47 10.83 2.19 -3.18
CA GLY A 47 10.27 1.94 -1.86
C GLY A 47 8.84 2.48 -1.72
N ALA A 48 8.60 3.73 -2.13
CA ALA A 48 7.28 4.34 -2.11
C ALA A 48 6.24 3.58 -2.94
N ILE A 49 6.65 3.05 -4.10
CA ILE A 49 5.79 2.22 -4.96
C ILE A 49 5.52 0.89 -4.27
N GLY A 50 6.55 0.25 -3.73
CA GLY A 50 6.45 -1.01 -3.01
C GLY A 50 5.53 -0.92 -1.80
N ASP A 51 5.72 0.09 -0.95
CA ASP A 51 4.86 0.35 0.19
C ASP A 51 3.42 0.62 -0.24
N GLY A 52 3.22 1.47 -1.25
CA GLY A 52 1.90 1.76 -1.82
C GLY A 52 1.19 0.49 -2.34
N LEU A 53 1.89 -0.36 -3.07
CA LEU A 53 1.39 -1.66 -3.54
C LEU A 53 1.03 -2.58 -2.37
N PHE A 54 1.83 -2.59 -1.32
CA PHE A 54 1.59 -3.44 -0.15
C PHE A 54 0.33 -3.00 0.61
N PHE A 55 0.18 -1.69 0.83
CA PHE A 55 -1.03 -1.13 1.45
C PHE A 55 -2.26 -1.34 0.57
N PHE A 56 -2.15 -1.16 -0.75
CA PHE A 56 -3.21 -1.48 -1.70
C PHE A 56 -3.66 -2.94 -1.58
N CYS A 57 -2.72 -3.89 -1.63
CA CYS A 57 -3.02 -5.32 -1.46
C CYS A 57 -3.65 -5.64 -0.10
N SER A 58 -3.25 -4.91 0.94
CA SER A 58 -3.82 -5.07 2.28
C SER A 58 -5.27 -4.61 2.33
N GLY A 59 -5.59 -3.44 1.79
CA GLY A 59 -6.95 -2.94 1.65
C GLY A 59 -7.84 -3.87 0.84
N PHE A 60 -7.35 -4.31 -0.32
CA PHE A 60 -8.05 -5.26 -1.18
C PHE A 60 -8.39 -6.55 -0.44
N THR A 61 -7.41 -7.20 0.16
CA THR A 61 -7.61 -8.49 0.85
C THR A 61 -8.45 -8.37 2.11
N LEU A 62 -8.45 -7.20 2.75
CA LEU A 62 -9.25 -6.91 3.92
C LEU A 62 -10.74 -6.91 3.59
N PHE A 63 -11.11 -6.28 2.47
CA PHE A 63 -12.49 -6.17 2.02
C PHE A 63 -13.03 -7.45 1.37
N MET A 64 -12.16 -8.26 0.78
CA MET A 64 -12.52 -9.59 0.25
C MET A 64 -12.59 -10.68 1.33
N GLY A 65 -11.90 -10.49 2.45
CA GLY A 65 -11.82 -11.49 3.51
C GLY A 65 -13.11 -11.64 4.31
N ARG A 66 -13.19 -12.74 5.09
CA ARG A 66 -14.30 -12.99 6.01
C ARG A 66 -14.41 -11.89 7.05
N GLN A 67 -15.62 -11.40 7.26
CA GLN A 67 -15.95 -10.44 8.30
C GLN A 67 -16.57 -11.18 9.50
N ASP A 68 -16.02 -10.95 10.69
CA ASP A 68 -16.51 -11.45 11.96
C ASP A 68 -16.58 -10.27 12.94
N GLY A 69 -16.99 -10.52 14.18
CA GLY A 69 -16.89 -9.52 15.25
C GLY A 69 -15.46 -9.00 15.42
N PHE A 70 -15.32 -7.73 15.81
CA PHE A 70 -14.03 -7.02 15.87
C PHE A 70 -12.92 -7.81 16.60
N PRO A 71 -13.14 -8.39 17.82
CA PRO A 71 -12.08 -9.08 18.54
C PRO A 71 -11.50 -10.26 17.74
N ASN A 72 -12.38 -11.12 17.21
CA ASN A 72 -11.96 -12.29 16.43
C ASN A 72 -11.32 -11.91 15.10
N TRP A 73 -11.84 -10.86 14.47
CA TRP A 73 -11.31 -10.34 13.22
C TRP A 73 -9.91 -9.75 13.42
N TYR A 74 -9.69 -8.95 14.47
CA TYR A 74 -8.41 -8.31 14.77
C TYR A 74 -7.37 -9.34 15.25
N LYS A 75 -7.76 -10.30 16.11
CA LYS A 75 -6.91 -11.42 16.54
C LYS A 75 -6.32 -12.17 15.35
N ARG A 76 -7.10 -12.41 14.28
CA ARG A 76 -6.57 -13.07 13.07
C ARG A 76 -5.49 -12.23 12.37
N ARG A 77 -5.52 -10.91 12.46
CA ARG A 77 -4.48 -10.02 11.90
C ARG A 77 -3.22 -10.08 12.74
N ILE A 78 -3.36 -10.03 14.05
CA ILE A 78 -2.24 -10.22 14.98
C ILE A 78 -1.56 -11.57 14.72
N ASN A 79 -2.32 -12.66 14.71
CA ASN A 79 -1.77 -14.01 14.51
C ASN A 79 -1.11 -14.22 13.13
N ARG A 80 -1.42 -13.38 12.15
CA ARG A 80 -0.79 -13.44 10.82
C ARG A 80 0.52 -12.65 10.75
N ILE A 81 0.64 -11.58 11.50
CA ILE A 81 1.75 -10.61 11.37
C ILE A 81 2.80 -10.83 12.46
N TYR A 82 2.38 -10.89 13.72
CA TYR A 82 3.30 -10.90 14.85
C TYR A 82 4.20 -12.12 14.98
N PRO A 83 3.79 -13.36 14.63
CA PRO A 83 4.72 -14.50 14.68
C PRO A 83 5.97 -14.29 13.82
N THR A 84 5.80 -13.74 12.62
CA THR A 84 6.93 -13.45 11.72
C THR A 84 7.83 -12.34 12.29
N ILE A 85 7.24 -11.32 12.93
CA ILE A 85 8.00 -10.23 13.54
C ILE A 85 8.80 -10.74 14.74
N ILE A 86 8.18 -11.54 15.61
CA ILE A 86 8.84 -12.12 16.76
C ILE A 86 9.99 -13.01 16.33
N MET A 87 9.77 -13.87 15.32
CA MET A 87 10.83 -14.71 14.76
C MET A 87 11.99 -13.87 14.21
N TRP A 88 11.67 -12.80 13.48
CA TRP A 88 12.71 -11.89 12.97
C TRP A 88 13.45 -11.15 14.10
N ALA A 89 12.73 -10.72 15.12
CA ALA A 89 13.34 -10.09 16.30
C ALA A 89 14.34 -11.03 17.00
N LEU A 90 13.96 -12.30 17.19
CA LEU A 90 14.83 -13.32 17.75
C LEU A 90 16.07 -13.57 16.88
N VAL A 91 15.86 -13.76 15.57
CA VAL A 91 16.97 -13.97 14.62
C VAL A 91 17.92 -12.76 14.60
N SER A 92 17.38 -11.55 14.55
CA SER A 92 18.20 -10.33 14.54
C SER A 92 18.93 -10.07 15.87
N ALA A 93 18.33 -10.43 16.99
CA ALA A 93 18.99 -10.36 18.29
C ALA A 93 20.21 -11.29 18.35
N VAL A 94 20.07 -12.51 17.83
CA VAL A 94 21.16 -13.51 17.85
C VAL A 94 22.25 -13.20 16.83
N ILE A 95 21.87 -12.89 15.57
CA ILE A 95 22.82 -12.74 14.45
C ILE A 95 23.50 -11.37 14.46
N PHE A 96 22.74 -10.29 14.73
CA PHE A 96 23.20 -8.91 14.63
C PHE A 96 23.43 -8.25 15.97
N ASN A 97 23.25 -9.00 17.07
CA ASN A 97 23.37 -8.50 18.46
C ASN A 97 22.48 -7.27 18.72
N TRP A 98 21.30 -7.25 18.14
CA TRP A 98 20.32 -6.17 18.30
C TRP A 98 19.57 -6.32 19.60
N ASN A 99 19.66 -5.31 20.45
CA ASN A 99 18.84 -5.25 21.67
C ASN A 99 17.40 -4.89 21.30
N TRP A 100 16.48 -5.81 21.60
CA TRP A 100 15.05 -5.63 21.44
C TRP A 100 14.38 -5.43 22.80
N GLN A 101 13.55 -4.38 22.88
CA GLN A 101 12.61 -4.21 23.98
C GLN A 101 11.21 -4.64 23.51
N ILE A 102 10.34 -5.05 24.44
CA ILE A 102 8.94 -5.42 24.12
C ILE A 102 8.22 -4.23 23.46
N THR A 103 8.51 -3.02 23.91
CA THR A 103 8.02 -1.78 23.29
C THR A 103 8.39 -1.66 21.82
N ASP A 104 9.53 -2.20 21.42
CA ASP A 104 10.00 -2.17 20.06
C ASP A 104 9.10 -2.96 19.10
N LEU A 105 8.41 -3.98 19.56
CA LEU A 105 7.45 -4.75 18.75
C LEU A 105 6.15 -3.98 18.46
N ILE A 106 5.84 -2.97 19.27
CA ILE A 106 4.57 -2.24 19.20
C ILE A 106 4.76 -0.82 18.65
N THR A 107 5.83 -0.14 19.02
CA THR A 107 5.96 1.32 18.83
C THR A 107 7.14 1.77 18.00
N THR A 108 8.04 0.87 17.56
CA THR A 108 9.36 1.30 17.06
C THR A 108 9.41 2.03 15.74
N PRO A 109 10.29 3.03 15.67
CA PRO A 109 10.72 3.64 14.42
C PRO A 109 11.41 2.67 13.45
N LYS A 110 12.02 1.57 13.93
CA LYS A 110 12.68 0.56 13.09
C LYS A 110 11.71 -0.15 12.13
N TYR A 111 10.45 -0.35 12.56
CA TYR A 111 9.41 -1.02 11.76
C TYR A 111 8.12 -0.20 11.74
N TRP A 112 8.22 1.04 11.34
CA TRP A 112 7.09 1.98 11.24
C TRP A 112 5.85 1.36 10.57
N PHE A 113 6.07 0.44 9.64
CA PHE A 113 5.04 -0.20 8.86
C PHE A 113 4.04 -1.00 9.72
N ILE A 114 4.53 -1.74 10.73
CA ILE A 114 3.70 -2.65 11.53
C ILE A 114 2.69 -1.90 12.39
N PRO A 115 3.07 -0.95 13.26
CA PRO A 115 2.08 -0.19 14.02
C PRO A 115 1.15 0.61 13.11
N CYS A 116 1.64 1.13 11.98
CA CYS A 116 0.84 1.85 11.01
C CYS A 116 -0.27 0.98 10.40
N ILE A 117 0.08 -0.21 9.88
CA ILE A 117 -0.91 -1.11 9.26
C ILE A 117 -1.90 -1.67 10.29
N MET A 118 -1.45 -1.93 11.53
CA MET A 118 -2.31 -2.42 12.60
C MET A 118 -3.32 -1.35 13.04
N ALA A 119 -2.92 -0.08 13.13
CA ALA A 119 -3.82 1.04 13.38
C ALA A 119 -4.86 1.17 12.23
N TYR A 120 -4.40 1.07 10.98
CA TYR A 120 -5.28 1.13 9.82
C TYR A 120 -6.28 -0.03 9.79
N TYR A 121 -5.92 -1.22 10.22
CA TYR A 121 -6.87 -2.31 10.32
C TYR A 121 -8.05 -1.97 11.23
N VAL A 122 -7.83 -1.30 12.36
CA VAL A 122 -8.92 -0.84 13.23
C VAL A 122 -9.85 0.10 12.45
N ILE A 123 -9.31 1.14 11.84
CA ILE A 123 -10.09 2.13 11.08
C ILE A 123 -10.87 1.45 9.95
N PHE A 124 -10.20 0.56 9.20
CA PHE A 124 -10.80 -0.16 8.08
C PHE A 124 -11.89 -1.15 8.49
N TYR A 125 -11.80 -1.72 9.69
CA TYR A 125 -12.91 -2.53 10.22
C TYR A 125 -14.18 -1.70 10.35
N PHE A 126 -14.09 -0.51 10.93
CA PHE A 126 -15.23 0.38 11.10
C PHE A 126 -15.74 0.92 9.76
N ILE A 127 -14.85 1.32 8.85
CA ILE A 127 -15.24 1.74 7.49
C ILE A 127 -16.00 0.63 6.78
N ARG A 128 -15.49 -0.60 6.82
CA ARG A 128 -16.14 -1.75 6.18
C ARG A 128 -17.49 -2.08 6.81
N THR A 129 -17.62 -1.94 8.13
CA THR A 129 -18.84 -2.29 8.86
C THR A 129 -19.93 -1.25 8.69
N TYR A 130 -19.59 0.03 8.80
CA TYR A 130 -20.58 1.10 8.89
C TYR A 130 -20.61 2.03 7.67
N LEU A 131 -19.51 2.20 6.97
CA LEU A 131 -19.34 3.20 5.91
C LEU A 131 -19.15 2.60 4.51
N LEU A 132 -19.41 1.30 4.34
CA LEU A 132 -19.21 0.60 3.06
C LEU A 132 -19.95 1.29 1.90
N LYS A 133 -21.16 1.77 2.15
CA LYS A 133 -21.98 2.48 1.15
C LYS A 133 -21.38 3.83 0.74
N TYR A 134 -20.65 4.45 1.64
CA TYR A 134 -20.07 5.79 1.48
C TYR A 134 -18.56 5.77 1.21
N LEU A 135 -18.03 4.65 0.71
CA LEU A 135 -16.58 4.45 0.57
C LEU A 135 -15.91 5.51 -0.31
N ASN A 136 -16.61 6.03 -1.34
CA ASN A 136 -16.09 7.10 -2.18
C ASN A 136 -15.97 8.43 -1.44
N GLN A 137 -17.00 8.76 -0.65
CA GLN A 137 -17.02 9.96 0.17
C GLN A 137 -15.91 9.89 1.23
N VAL A 138 -15.75 8.71 1.86
CA VAL A 138 -14.66 8.47 2.83
C VAL A 138 -13.29 8.66 2.16
N PHE A 139 -13.10 8.14 0.94
CA PHE A 139 -11.86 8.35 0.19
C PHE A 139 -11.64 9.84 -0.13
N GLY A 140 -12.66 10.53 -0.61
CA GLY A 140 -12.59 11.97 -0.92
C GLY A 140 -12.25 12.81 0.32
N ILE A 141 -12.91 12.54 1.45
CA ILE A 141 -12.63 13.22 2.73
C ILE A 141 -11.21 12.92 3.21
N ALA A 142 -10.78 11.65 3.14
CA ALA A 142 -9.42 11.26 3.51
C ALA A 142 -8.38 11.96 2.62
N PHE A 143 -8.61 12.03 1.30
CA PHE A 143 -7.74 12.74 0.39
C PHE A 143 -7.67 14.24 0.71
N LEU A 144 -8.81 14.87 1.01
CA LEU A 144 -8.87 16.28 1.39
C LEU A 144 -8.12 16.56 2.70
N LEU A 145 -8.32 15.70 3.72
CA LEU A 145 -7.60 15.82 4.99
C LEU A 145 -6.08 15.67 4.80
N VAL A 146 -5.67 14.71 3.97
CA VAL A 146 -4.27 14.52 3.59
C VAL A 146 -3.75 15.75 2.85
N ALA A 147 -4.53 16.32 1.93
CA ALA A 147 -4.15 17.53 1.19
C ALA A 147 -3.93 18.73 2.13
N ILE A 148 -4.86 18.95 3.04
CA ILE A 148 -4.76 20.05 4.02
C ILE A 148 -3.55 19.84 4.92
N SER A 149 -3.37 18.64 5.50
CA SER A 149 -2.24 18.36 6.39
C SER A 149 -0.88 18.47 5.69
N SER A 150 -0.81 18.23 4.39
CA SER A 150 0.41 18.30 3.60
C SER A 150 1.03 19.69 3.58
N PHE A 151 0.23 20.75 3.58
CA PHE A 151 0.74 22.13 3.63
C PHE A 151 1.55 22.43 4.89
N TRP A 152 1.27 21.70 5.99
CA TRP A 152 1.95 21.89 7.28
C TRP A 152 3.14 20.97 7.46
N VAL A 153 3.09 19.77 6.85
CA VAL A 153 4.05 18.69 7.10
C VAL A 153 5.11 18.58 6.02
N LEU A 154 4.79 18.94 4.75
CA LEU A 154 5.76 18.86 3.67
C LEU A 154 6.81 19.94 3.77
N ASP A 155 8.06 19.54 3.70
CA ASP A 155 9.23 20.40 3.65
C ASP A 155 10.20 19.96 2.53
N PHE A 156 11.27 20.74 2.34
CA PHE A 156 12.25 20.45 1.29
C PHE A 156 13.09 19.20 1.56
N ASN A 157 13.23 18.81 2.81
CA ASN A 157 14.10 17.70 3.22
C ASN A 157 13.43 16.33 3.09
N HIS A 158 12.09 16.31 3.08
CA HIS A 158 11.32 15.08 3.13
C HIS A 158 10.41 14.95 1.91
N SER A 159 10.46 13.79 1.26
CA SER A 159 9.50 13.46 0.18
C SER A 159 8.13 13.10 0.73
N VAL A 160 7.09 13.26 -0.07
CA VAL A 160 5.69 12.95 0.29
C VAL A 160 5.48 11.53 0.82
N MET A 161 6.32 10.58 0.43
CA MET A 161 6.26 9.19 0.88
C MET A 161 7.36 8.84 1.90
N TYR A 162 7.94 9.83 2.58
CA TYR A 162 9.00 9.60 3.55
C TYR A 162 8.44 9.11 4.89
N ALA A 163 8.45 7.80 5.06
CA ALA A 163 7.79 7.10 6.17
C ALA A 163 8.42 7.31 7.55
N ALA A 164 9.64 7.85 7.62
CA ALA A 164 10.28 8.18 8.90
C ALA A 164 9.53 9.29 9.66
N VAL A 165 8.87 10.20 8.93
CA VAL A 165 8.01 11.22 9.54
C VAL A 165 6.62 10.62 9.81
N PRO A 166 6.17 10.55 11.08
CA PRO A 166 4.91 9.88 11.44
C PRO A 166 3.68 10.40 10.67
N PHE A 167 3.58 11.73 10.50
CA PHE A 167 2.45 12.34 9.78
C PHE A 167 2.42 11.97 8.29
N MET A 168 3.56 11.70 7.66
CA MET A 168 3.61 11.28 6.27
C MET A 168 3.10 9.87 6.05
N ARG A 169 2.98 9.07 7.10
CA ARG A 169 2.38 7.73 7.02
C ARG A 169 0.91 7.76 6.62
N ILE A 170 0.20 8.87 6.85
CA ILE A 170 -1.22 9.02 6.46
C ILE A 170 -1.43 8.88 4.95
N TYR A 171 -0.41 9.15 4.12
CA TYR A 171 -0.50 8.96 2.68
C TYR A 171 -0.75 7.50 2.30
N TYR A 172 -0.20 6.55 3.06
CA TYR A 172 -0.39 5.12 2.82
C TYR A 172 -1.84 4.66 3.05
N PHE A 173 -2.60 5.40 3.85
CA PHE A 173 -4.03 5.15 4.03
C PHE A 173 -4.80 5.26 2.71
N LEU A 174 -4.43 6.21 1.84
CA LEU A 174 -5.06 6.39 0.53
C LEU A 174 -4.86 5.18 -0.39
N PHE A 175 -3.67 4.57 -0.36
CA PHE A 175 -3.41 3.34 -1.14
C PHE A 175 -4.22 2.16 -0.61
N MET A 176 -4.35 2.05 0.70
CA MET A 176 -5.17 1.01 1.31
C MET A 176 -6.66 1.21 0.99
N MET A 177 -7.15 2.46 1.00
CA MET A 177 -8.50 2.81 0.56
C MET A 177 -8.73 2.50 -0.92
N LEU A 178 -7.76 2.81 -1.79
CA LEU A 178 -7.84 2.46 -3.21
C LEU A 178 -8.00 0.95 -3.39
N GLY A 179 -7.21 0.14 -2.67
CA GLY A 179 -7.34 -1.32 -2.68
C GLY A 179 -8.72 -1.81 -2.23
N ALA A 180 -9.29 -1.22 -1.17
CA ALA A 180 -10.63 -1.51 -0.69
C ALA A 180 -11.71 -1.16 -1.72
N MET A 181 -11.59 0.00 -2.37
CA MET A 181 -12.52 0.43 -3.43
C MET A 181 -12.48 -0.53 -4.62
N VAL A 182 -11.28 -0.91 -5.04
CA VAL A 182 -11.08 -1.86 -6.14
C VAL A 182 -11.64 -3.24 -5.81
N ALA A 183 -11.54 -3.69 -4.56
CA ALA A 183 -12.08 -4.99 -4.13
C ALA A 183 -13.61 -5.09 -4.27
N ILE A 184 -14.33 -3.97 -4.10
CA ILE A 184 -15.80 -3.97 -4.08
C ILE A 184 -16.38 -3.72 -5.47
N ARG A 185 -15.69 -2.96 -6.30
CA ARG A 185 -16.21 -2.54 -7.61
C ARG A 185 -15.99 -3.61 -8.68
N LYS A 186 -16.97 -3.72 -9.59
CA LYS A 186 -16.77 -4.40 -10.86
C LYS A 186 -16.07 -3.42 -11.82
N TYR A 187 -14.82 -3.69 -12.14
CA TYR A 187 -14.09 -2.90 -13.12
C TYR A 187 -14.19 -3.54 -14.51
N LYS A 188 -14.31 -2.70 -15.54
CA LYS A 188 -14.11 -3.16 -16.92
C LYS A 188 -12.65 -3.55 -17.07
N VAL A 189 -12.42 -4.74 -17.56
CA VAL A 189 -11.07 -5.21 -17.88
C VAL A 189 -10.58 -4.43 -19.10
N VAL A 190 -9.48 -3.71 -18.93
CA VAL A 190 -8.80 -2.99 -20.02
C VAL A 190 -7.68 -3.88 -20.54
N SER A 191 -7.37 -3.82 -21.83
CA SER A 191 -6.30 -4.65 -22.41
C SER A 191 -4.97 -4.43 -21.67
N PRO A 192 -4.14 -5.49 -21.50
CA PRO A 192 -2.89 -5.40 -20.72
C PRO A 192 -1.93 -4.37 -21.27
N LEU A 193 -1.87 -4.25 -22.61
CA LEU A 193 -1.00 -3.27 -23.26
C LEU A 193 -1.39 -1.82 -22.90
N LYS A 194 -2.69 -1.51 -22.93
CA LYS A 194 -3.18 -0.18 -22.54
C LYS A 194 -2.98 0.07 -21.05
N SER A 195 -3.30 -0.90 -20.20
CA SER A 195 -3.11 -0.78 -18.75
C SER A 195 -1.63 -0.62 -18.39
N GLY A 196 -0.74 -1.38 -19.03
CA GLY A 196 0.70 -1.25 -18.87
C GLY A 196 1.22 0.11 -19.33
N GLY A 197 0.73 0.60 -20.48
CA GLY A 197 1.05 1.94 -20.97
C GLY A 197 0.63 3.05 -20.01
N TYR A 198 -0.60 2.98 -19.47
CA TYR A 198 -1.07 3.95 -18.47
C TYR A 198 -0.28 3.86 -17.15
N ALA A 199 0.09 2.66 -16.73
CA ALA A 199 0.93 2.47 -15.55
C ALA A 199 2.30 3.13 -15.75
N LEU A 200 2.94 2.89 -16.91
CA LEU A 200 4.24 3.46 -17.23
C LEU A 200 4.21 4.99 -17.29
N VAL A 201 3.24 5.56 -18.01
CA VAL A 201 3.06 7.02 -18.10
C VAL A 201 2.84 7.61 -16.70
N SER A 202 2.00 6.98 -15.87
CA SER A 202 1.75 7.44 -14.50
C SER A 202 3.03 7.39 -13.63
N LEU A 203 3.84 6.33 -13.76
CA LEU A 203 5.12 6.23 -13.04
C LEU A 203 6.13 7.29 -13.50
N ILE A 204 6.26 7.50 -14.81
CA ILE A 204 7.13 8.54 -15.35
C ILE A 204 6.69 9.91 -14.82
N THR A 205 5.39 10.21 -14.88
CA THR A 205 4.84 11.47 -14.35
C THR A 205 5.14 11.64 -12.86
N TYR A 206 5.01 10.56 -12.06
CA TYR A 206 5.37 10.59 -10.65
C TYR A 206 6.83 10.99 -10.43
N TYR A 207 7.78 10.32 -11.12
CA TYR A 207 9.20 10.61 -10.95
C TYR A 207 9.61 11.98 -11.48
N VAL A 208 9.01 12.45 -12.58
CA VAL A 208 9.23 13.80 -13.12
C VAL A 208 8.78 14.85 -12.10
N LEU A 209 7.57 14.73 -11.55
CA LEU A 209 7.07 15.63 -10.53
C LEU A 209 7.96 15.63 -9.29
N MET A 210 8.36 14.45 -8.81
CA MET A 210 9.26 14.34 -7.65
C MET A 210 10.64 15.00 -7.93
N GLY A 211 11.12 14.93 -9.17
CA GLY A 211 12.33 15.63 -9.61
C GLY A 211 12.16 17.15 -9.53
N ILE A 212 11.06 17.68 -10.08
CA ILE A 212 10.74 19.12 -10.07
C ILE A 212 10.66 19.67 -8.64
N TYR A 213 9.98 18.95 -7.75
CA TYR A 213 9.81 19.40 -6.37
C TYR A 213 11.09 19.41 -5.53
N LYS A 214 12.15 18.74 -6.00
CA LYS A 214 13.48 18.78 -5.37
C LYS A 214 14.36 19.95 -5.83
N ILE A 215 13.95 20.67 -6.87
CA ILE A 215 14.75 21.77 -7.43
C ILE A 215 14.60 23.05 -6.61
N ASP A 216 13.37 23.33 -6.15
CA ASP A 216 13.06 24.60 -5.49
C ASP A 216 12.18 24.38 -4.25
N PRO A 217 12.52 25.01 -3.10
CA PRO A 217 11.72 24.96 -1.87
C PRO A 217 10.27 25.40 -2.03
N PHE A 218 9.99 26.33 -2.96
CA PHE A 218 8.63 26.77 -3.24
C PHE A 218 7.77 25.62 -3.77
N PHE A 219 8.31 24.83 -4.68
CA PHE A 219 7.58 23.71 -5.28
C PHE A 219 7.42 22.52 -4.34
N CYS A 220 8.22 22.40 -3.27
CA CYS A 220 8.15 21.24 -2.38
C CYS A 220 6.77 21.07 -1.73
N LYS A 221 6.03 22.15 -1.47
CA LYS A 221 4.67 22.08 -0.92
C LYS A 221 3.65 21.43 -1.85
N PHE A 222 3.95 21.40 -3.14
CA PHE A 222 3.10 20.79 -4.16
C PHE A 222 3.37 19.29 -4.38
N GLN A 223 4.30 18.69 -3.64
CA GLN A 223 4.63 17.25 -3.75
C GLN A 223 3.39 16.34 -3.64
N LEU A 224 2.34 16.81 -2.95
CA LEU A 224 1.07 16.08 -2.86
C LEU A 224 0.51 15.71 -4.24
N ILE A 225 0.70 16.56 -5.25
CA ILE A 225 0.20 16.32 -6.61
C ILE A 225 0.81 15.03 -7.18
N SER A 226 2.02 14.67 -6.78
CA SER A 226 2.67 13.42 -7.21
C SER A 226 1.98 12.16 -6.69
N LEU A 227 1.14 12.25 -5.64
CA LEU A 227 0.34 11.12 -5.18
C LEU A 227 -0.72 10.68 -6.21
N ILE A 228 -1.23 11.60 -7.01
CA ILE A 228 -2.26 11.30 -8.01
C ILE A 228 -1.71 10.30 -9.05
N PRO A 229 -0.60 10.60 -9.76
CA PRO A 229 -0.02 9.62 -10.67
C PRO A 229 0.50 8.36 -9.96
N LEU A 230 0.96 8.44 -8.71
CA LEU A 230 1.36 7.25 -7.96
C LEU A 230 0.17 6.33 -7.66
N LEU A 231 -0.96 6.86 -7.19
CA LEU A 231 -2.21 6.11 -6.99
C LEU A 231 -2.72 5.52 -8.32
N SER A 232 -2.66 6.31 -9.39
CA SER A 232 -3.04 5.88 -10.74
C SER A 232 -2.15 4.72 -11.23
N SER A 233 -0.85 4.80 -11.03
CA SER A 233 0.08 3.74 -11.43
C SER A 233 -0.23 2.41 -10.76
N ILE A 234 -0.49 2.41 -9.45
CA ILE A 234 -0.82 1.20 -8.69
C ILE A 234 -2.13 0.58 -9.19
N TYR A 235 -3.14 1.41 -9.47
CA TYR A 235 -4.38 0.94 -10.05
C TYR A 235 -4.17 0.28 -11.42
N TRP A 236 -3.37 0.89 -12.30
CA TRP A 236 -3.11 0.36 -13.63
C TRP A 236 -2.21 -0.87 -13.65
N ILE A 237 -1.22 -0.96 -12.75
CA ILE A 237 -0.42 -2.18 -12.54
C ILE A 237 -1.36 -3.33 -12.13
N TYR A 238 -2.27 -3.11 -11.19
CA TYR A 238 -3.26 -4.11 -10.80
C TYR A 238 -4.16 -4.52 -11.98
N SER A 239 -4.66 -3.56 -12.76
CA SER A 239 -5.51 -3.81 -13.93
C SER A 239 -4.79 -4.63 -15.00
N CYS A 240 -3.50 -4.37 -15.23
CA CYS A 240 -2.66 -5.14 -16.14
C CYS A 240 -2.57 -6.63 -15.70
N LEU A 241 -2.37 -6.86 -14.41
CA LEU A 241 -2.23 -8.21 -13.86
C LEU A 241 -3.55 -8.99 -13.77
N LEU A 242 -4.69 -8.32 -13.72
CA LEU A 242 -5.99 -8.98 -13.78
C LEU A 242 -6.20 -9.74 -15.08
N TYR A 243 -5.73 -9.19 -16.19
CA TYR A 243 -5.88 -9.81 -17.52
C TYR A 243 -4.98 -11.04 -17.69
N THR A 244 -3.80 -11.04 -17.06
CA THR A 244 -2.84 -12.15 -17.16
C THR A 244 -3.21 -13.34 -16.28
N SER A 245 -4.21 -13.20 -15.41
CA SER A 245 -4.72 -14.28 -14.57
C SER A 245 -6.04 -14.80 -15.16
N PRO A 246 -6.04 -15.87 -15.98
CA PRO A 246 -7.26 -16.43 -16.53
C PRO A 246 -8.23 -16.78 -15.40
N SER A 247 -9.49 -16.35 -15.57
CA SER A 247 -10.57 -16.75 -14.68
C SER A 247 -10.73 -18.28 -14.75
N PRO A 248 -11.06 -18.97 -13.65
CA PRO A 248 -11.39 -20.38 -13.70
C PRO A 248 -12.47 -20.73 -14.74
N ARG A 249 -13.29 -19.77 -15.16
CA ARG A 249 -14.30 -19.93 -16.21
C ARG A 249 -13.74 -19.95 -17.64
N ASP A 250 -12.51 -19.49 -17.85
CA ASP A 250 -11.90 -19.44 -19.19
C ASP A 250 -11.19 -20.75 -19.54
N THR A 251 -11.02 -21.65 -18.57
CA THR A 251 -10.44 -23.00 -18.73
C THR A 251 -11.48 -24.09 -18.95
N GLU A 252 -12.78 -23.73 -18.88
CA GLU A 252 -13.90 -24.69 -19.10
C GLU A 252 -14.58 -24.53 -20.49
N ARG A 253 -13.93 -23.88 -21.45
CA ARG A 253 -14.39 -23.79 -22.86
C ARG A 253 -13.46 -24.54 -23.79
#